data_387aad863fefd87fee6f24e6d7a8c7fc
#
_entry.id   387aad863fefd87fee6f24e6d7a8c7fc
#
_cell.length_a   1.000
_cell.length_b   1.000
_cell.length_c   1.000
_cell.angle_alpha   90.00
_cell.angle_beta   90.00
_cell.angle_gamma   90.00
#
_symmetry.space_group_name_H-M   'P 1'
#
loop_
_entity.id
_entity.type
_entity.pdbx_description
1 polymer ?
#
loop_
_entity_poly.entity_id
_entity_poly.type
_entity_poly.pdbx_seq_one_letter_code
_entity_poly.pdbx_strand_id
1 'polypeptide(L)'
;MSRSIRFYFDYVCPWAYLASRQLPALARSTGVDIELRPILLGGVLRSVGTPDRPAEAMSVPRRALLARDLERWSTRDGVALRFPERHPRRTVLALRATIATGDVARAMPALFEAYWREGADLEDEAMVRRALDGAGLDGAEAVRRAGTD
;
A
#
# COMPACT_ATOMS: atom_id res chain seq x y z
N MET A 1 5.26 20.73 -21.40
CA MET A 1 4.56 20.43 -20.12
C MET A 1 4.79 18.98 -19.79
N SER A 2 5.46 18.70 -18.68
CA SER A 2 5.60 17.32 -18.17
C SER A 2 4.20 16.79 -17.84
N ARG A 3 3.88 15.56 -18.29
CA ARG A 3 2.62 14.89 -18.00
C ARG A 3 2.83 14.11 -16.70
N SER A 4 1.93 14.27 -15.73
CA SER A 4 2.01 13.54 -14.45
C SER A 4 0.80 12.66 -14.22
N ILE A 5 1.00 11.57 -13.49
CA ILE A 5 -0.04 10.67 -13.01
C ILE A 5 0.00 10.70 -11.49
N ARG A 6 -1.16 10.92 -10.86
CA ARG A 6 -1.30 10.79 -9.40
C ARG A 6 -1.68 9.37 -9.06
N PHE A 7 -0.83 8.72 -8.30
CA PHE A 7 -1.07 7.37 -7.78
C PHE A 7 -1.48 7.44 -6.31
N TYR A 8 -2.77 7.25 -6.07
CA TYR A 8 -3.33 7.17 -4.73
C TYR A 8 -3.25 5.73 -4.22
N PHE A 9 -2.75 5.54 -2.99
CA PHE A 9 -2.56 4.20 -2.45
C PHE A 9 -2.81 4.12 -0.95
N ASP A 10 -3.21 2.92 -0.52
CA ASP A 10 -3.21 2.48 0.86
C ASP A 10 -2.59 1.09 0.93
N TYR A 11 -1.79 0.82 1.94
CA TYR A 11 -1.08 -0.45 2.11
C TYR A 11 -2.01 -1.66 2.22
N VAL A 12 -3.23 -1.48 2.69
CA VAL A 12 -4.25 -2.54 2.79
C VAL A 12 -4.81 -2.97 1.42
N CYS A 13 -4.56 -2.22 0.35
CA CYS A 13 -5.12 -2.49 -0.96
C CYS A 13 -4.19 -3.38 -1.82
N PRO A 14 -4.56 -4.65 -2.11
CA PRO A 14 -3.74 -5.54 -2.93
C PRO A 14 -3.57 -5.04 -4.36
N TRP A 15 -4.58 -4.37 -4.91
CA TRP A 15 -4.51 -3.78 -6.24
C TRP A 15 -3.53 -2.62 -6.32
N ALA A 16 -3.48 -1.78 -5.29
CA ALA A 16 -2.50 -0.72 -5.20
C ALA A 16 -1.08 -1.29 -5.06
N TYR A 17 -0.90 -2.38 -4.30
CA TYR A 17 0.39 -3.08 -4.23
C TYR A 17 0.85 -3.59 -5.59
N LEU A 18 0.01 -4.34 -6.31
CA LEU A 18 0.35 -4.85 -7.64
C LEU A 18 0.63 -3.72 -8.63
N ALA A 19 -0.22 -2.68 -8.65
CA ALA A 19 -0.01 -1.52 -9.51
C ALA A 19 1.28 -0.77 -9.19
N SER A 20 1.64 -0.62 -7.91
CA SER A 20 2.86 0.06 -7.48
C SER A 20 4.12 -0.56 -8.07
N ARG A 21 4.11 -1.89 -8.29
CA ARG A 21 5.25 -2.61 -8.89
C ARG A 21 5.46 -2.31 -10.37
N GLN A 22 4.43 -1.82 -11.05
CA GLN A 22 4.48 -1.46 -12.47
C GLN A 22 4.85 0.01 -12.71
N LEU A 23 4.71 0.88 -11.71
CA LEU A 23 4.95 2.33 -11.85
C LEU A 23 6.34 2.69 -12.40
N PRO A 24 7.45 2.08 -11.95
CA PRO A 24 8.77 2.43 -12.48
C PRO A 24 8.94 2.11 -13.98
N ALA A 25 8.37 0.99 -14.43
CA ALA A 25 8.39 0.62 -15.85
C ALA A 25 7.50 1.56 -16.68
N LEU A 26 6.32 1.89 -16.17
CA LEU A 26 5.41 2.83 -16.79
C LEU A 26 6.05 4.22 -16.96
N ALA A 27 6.65 4.76 -15.89
CA ALA A 27 7.32 6.05 -15.95
C ALA A 27 8.43 6.08 -17.00
N ARG A 28 9.28 5.04 -17.04
CA ARG A 28 10.35 4.93 -18.03
C ARG A 28 9.85 4.82 -19.47
N SER A 29 8.78 4.05 -19.71
CA SER A 29 8.27 3.81 -21.08
C SER A 29 7.48 4.98 -21.65
N THR A 30 6.88 5.80 -20.79
CA THR A 30 5.98 6.90 -21.22
C THR A 30 6.55 8.30 -20.99
N GLY A 31 7.61 8.42 -20.18
CA GLY A 31 8.18 9.71 -19.78
C GLY A 31 7.25 10.54 -18.87
N VAL A 32 6.28 9.89 -18.20
CA VAL A 32 5.39 10.58 -17.25
C VAL A 32 6.00 10.61 -15.86
N ASP A 33 5.76 11.69 -15.12
CA ASP A 33 6.09 11.77 -13.70
C ASP A 33 5.00 11.09 -12.87
N ILE A 34 5.41 10.38 -11.81
CA ILE A 34 4.48 9.74 -10.88
C ILE A 34 4.44 10.51 -9.56
N GLU A 35 3.28 11.06 -9.26
CA GLU A 35 3.01 11.68 -7.95
C GLU A 35 2.40 10.64 -7.00
N LEU A 36 3.14 10.23 -5.98
CA LEU A 36 2.68 9.26 -4.99
C LEU A 36 1.85 9.95 -3.90
N ARG A 37 0.63 9.48 -3.67
CA ARG A 37 -0.35 10.08 -2.75
C ARG A 37 -0.88 9.03 -1.76
N PRO A 38 -0.32 8.93 -0.54
CA PRO A 38 -0.89 8.08 0.51
C PRO A 38 -2.29 8.57 0.87
N ILE A 39 -3.24 7.65 0.98
CA ILE A 39 -4.62 7.93 1.41
C ILE A 39 -5.09 6.85 2.39
N LEU A 40 -6.04 7.20 3.24
CA LEU A 40 -6.75 6.22 4.06
C LEU A 40 -7.96 5.70 3.28
N LEU A 41 -7.80 4.53 2.64
CA LEU A 41 -8.83 3.95 1.76
C LEU A 41 -10.14 3.70 2.50
N GLY A 42 -10.11 3.18 3.73
CA GLY A 42 -11.32 2.98 4.52
C GLY A 42 -12.07 4.29 4.81
N GLY A 43 -11.35 5.40 4.98
CA GLY A 43 -11.95 6.73 5.11
C GLY A 43 -12.65 7.18 3.83
N VAL A 44 -12.01 6.97 2.67
CA VAL A 44 -12.60 7.29 1.36
C VAL A 44 -13.84 6.44 1.11
N LEU A 45 -13.77 5.13 1.33
CA LEU A 45 -14.92 4.22 1.14
C LEU A 45 -16.11 4.66 2.00
N ARG A 46 -15.87 5.00 3.26
CA ARG A 46 -16.90 5.47 4.17
C ARG A 46 -17.54 6.78 3.73
N SER A 47 -16.75 7.72 3.21
CA SER A 47 -17.25 9.02 2.76
C SER A 47 -18.20 8.92 1.56
N VAL A 48 -18.11 7.83 0.78
CA VAL A 48 -19.01 7.55 -0.36
C VAL A 48 -20.06 6.48 -0.04
N GLY A 49 -20.26 6.15 1.24
CA GLY A 49 -21.27 5.19 1.67
C GLY A 49 -20.94 3.72 1.36
N THR A 50 -19.69 3.41 1.03
CA THR A 50 -19.25 2.03 0.79
C THR A 50 -18.71 1.43 2.10
N PRO A 51 -19.02 0.14 2.40
CA PRO A 51 -18.46 -0.52 3.59
C PRO A 51 -16.92 -0.51 3.62
N ASP A 52 -16.33 -0.37 4.80
CA ASP A 52 -14.86 -0.39 5.00
C ASP A 52 -14.22 -1.70 4.50
N ARG A 53 -15.00 -2.77 4.46
CA ARG A 53 -14.60 -4.11 4.01
C ARG A 53 -15.48 -4.57 2.86
N PRO A 54 -15.35 -3.97 1.67
CA PRO A 54 -16.27 -4.23 0.55
C PRO A 54 -16.27 -5.71 0.12
N ALA A 55 -15.18 -6.44 0.31
CA ALA A 55 -15.10 -7.86 -0.01
C ALA A 55 -16.06 -8.72 0.85
N GLU A 56 -16.35 -8.32 2.08
CA GLU A 56 -17.29 -9.05 2.96
C GLU A 56 -18.73 -8.94 2.46
N ALA A 57 -19.09 -7.84 1.81
CA ALA A 57 -20.41 -7.60 1.23
C ALA A 57 -20.59 -8.25 -0.16
N MET A 58 -19.53 -8.82 -0.75
CA MET A 58 -19.61 -9.47 -2.05
C MET A 58 -20.19 -10.88 -1.95
N SER A 59 -20.89 -11.33 -3.01
CA SER A 59 -21.30 -12.74 -3.14
C SER A 59 -20.09 -13.67 -3.20
N VAL A 60 -20.28 -14.93 -2.82
CA VAL A 60 -19.21 -15.96 -2.84
C VAL A 60 -18.55 -16.08 -4.22
N PRO A 61 -19.30 -16.16 -5.36
CA PRO A 61 -18.69 -16.23 -6.68
C PRO A 61 -17.84 -14.99 -7.00
N ARG A 62 -18.29 -13.80 -6.61
CA ARG A 62 -17.56 -12.55 -6.86
C ARG A 62 -16.26 -12.47 -6.07
N ARG A 63 -16.26 -12.93 -4.80
CA ARG A 63 -15.02 -13.04 -4.01
C ARG A 63 -14.03 -14.01 -4.62
N ALA A 64 -14.53 -15.17 -5.10
CA ALA A 64 -13.68 -16.16 -5.75
C ALA A 64 -13.06 -15.64 -7.05
N LEU A 65 -13.81 -14.88 -7.84
CA LEU A 65 -13.30 -14.23 -9.05
C LEU A 65 -12.21 -13.23 -8.71
N LEU A 66 -12.45 -12.35 -7.71
CA LEU A 66 -11.49 -11.36 -7.24
C LEU A 66 -10.17 -12.01 -6.79
N ALA A 67 -10.25 -13.11 -6.03
CA ALA A 67 -9.08 -13.85 -5.57
C ALA A 67 -8.27 -14.42 -6.75
N ARG A 68 -8.95 -15.03 -7.74
CA ARG A 68 -8.30 -15.55 -8.95
C ARG A 68 -7.65 -14.46 -9.79
N ASP A 69 -8.26 -13.28 -9.88
CA ASP A 69 -7.68 -12.16 -10.61
C ASP A 69 -6.42 -11.63 -9.93
N LEU A 70 -6.43 -11.50 -8.60
CA LEU A 70 -5.24 -11.13 -7.84
C LEU A 70 -4.10 -12.15 -8.05
N GLU A 71 -4.41 -13.44 -8.02
CA GLU A 71 -3.44 -14.51 -8.27
C GLU A 71 -2.85 -14.43 -9.69
N ARG A 72 -3.70 -14.24 -10.71
CA ARG A 72 -3.26 -14.10 -12.11
C ARG A 72 -2.33 -12.90 -12.31
N TRP A 73 -2.71 -11.75 -11.76
CA TRP A 73 -1.90 -10.54 -11.85
C TRP A 73 -0.58 -10.69 -11.12
N SER A 74 -0.59 -11.23 -9.90
CA SER A 74 0.61 -11.50 -9.11
C SER A 74 1.56 -12.45 -9.84
N THR A 75 1.04 -13.55 -10.41
CA THR A 75 1.81 -14.52 -11.19
C THR A 75 2.39 -13.91 -12.46
N ARG A 76 1.56 -13.17 -13.22
CA ARG A 76 1.99 -12.51 -14.47
C ARG A 76 3.13 -11.53 -14.24
N ASP A 77 3.05 -10.78 -13.16
CA ASP A 77 4.02 -9.71 -12.87
C ASP A 77 5.20 -10.21 -12.00
N GLY A 78 5.20 -11.49 -11.61
CA GLY A 78 6.25 -12.07 -10.75
C GLY A 78 6.28 -11.45 -9.34
N VAL A 79 5.15 -10.94 -8.86
CA VAL A 79 5.03 -10.26 -7.57
C VAL A 79 4.49 -11.21 -6.52
N ALA A 80 5.25 -11.45 -5.46
CA ALA A 80 4.77 -12.26 -4.34
C ALA A 80 3.63 -11.53 -3.62
N LEU A 81 2.46 -12.18 -3.56
CA LEU A 81 1.27 -11.67 -2.89
C LEU A 81 0.80 -12.68 -1.83
N ARG A 82 0.95 -12.32 -0.57
CA ARG A 82 0.49 -13.10 0.56
C ARG A 82 -0.46 -12.26 1.41
N PHE A 83 -1.67 -12.75 1.63
CA PHE A 83 -2.61 -12.09 2.54
C PHE A 83 -2.13 -12.27 3.99
N PRO A 84 -1.98 -11.18 4.76
CA PRO A 84 -1.74 -11.29 6.19
C PRO A 84 -2.88 -12.04 6.90
N GLU A 85 -2.57 -12.78 7.96
CA GLU A 85 -3.55 -13.60 8.70
C GLU A 85 -4.80 -12.84 9.14
N ARG A 86 -4.62 -11.56 9.51
CA ARG A 86 -5.72 -10.67 9.93
C ARG A 86 -5.99 -9.56 8.92
N HIS A 87 -6.04 -9.87 7.64
CA HIS A 87 -6.40 -8.87 6.62
C HIS A 87 -7.92 -8.61 6.62
N PRO A 88 -8.40 -7.35 6.45
CA PRO A 88 -7.61 -6.10 6.38
C PRO A 88 -7.18 -5.58 7.75
N ARG A 89 -5.99 -4.98 7.82
CA ARG A 89 -5.43 -4.30 8.99
C ARG A 89 -5.54 -2.80 8.86
N ARG A 90 -5.48 -2.09 9.99
CA ARG A 90 -5.36 -0.63 9.98
C ARG A 90 -3.98 -0.22 9.50
N THR A 91 -3.92 0.81 8.67
CA THR A 91 -2.68 1.29 8.03
C THR A 91 -2.36 2.75 8.35
N VAL A 92 -3.12 3.35 9.27
CA VAL A 92 -3.00 4.77 9.63
C VAL A 92 -1.57 5.12 10.07
N LEU A 93 -0.98 4.28 10.94
CA LEU A 93 0.40 4.49 11.41
C LEU A 93 1.38 4.48 10.23
N ALA A 94 1.31 3.46 9.38
CA ALA A 94 2.21 3.33 8.23
C ALA A 94 2.04 4.48 7.22
N LEU A 95 0.81 4.91 6.96
CA LEU A 95 0.52 6.04 6.06
C LEU A 95 1.08 7.36 6.62
N ARG A 96 0.88 7.62 7.91
CA ARG A 96 1.43 8.81 8.59
C ARG A 96 2.97 8.76 8.62
N ALA A 97 3.55 7.61 8.95
CA ALA A 97 5.00 7.42 8.93
C ALA A 97 5.59 7.65 7.54
N THR A 98 4.92 7.14 6.48
CA THR A 98 5.31 7.39 5.09
C THR A 98 5.42 8.89 4.79
N ILE A 99 4.40 9.66 5.18
CA ILE A 99 4.40 11.13 4.99
C ILE A 99 5.51 11.77 5.82
N ALA A 100 5.68 11.31 7.05
CA ALA A 100 6.67 11.84 7.99
C ALA A 100 8.13 11.63 7.54
N THR A 101 8.42 10.60 6.73
CA THR A 101 9.76 10.40 6.16
C THR A 101 10.18 11.51 5.21
N GLY A 102 9.23 12.19 4.56
CA GLY A 102 9.50 13.13 3.46
C GLY A 102 9.92 12.45 2.15
N ASP A 103 10.10 11.12 2.13
CA ASP A 103 10.49 10.33 0.94
C ASP A 103 9.51 9.18 0.72
N VAL A 104 8.34 9.53 0.18
CA VAL A 104 7.26 8.57 -0.12
C VAL A 104 7.71 7.51 -1.13
N ALA A 105 8.61 7.88 -2.05
CA ALA A 105 9.07 6.98 -3.10
C ALA A 105 9.90 5.80 -2.56
N ARG A 106 10.64 6.00 -1.47
CA ARG A 106 11.39 4.95 -0.79
C ARG A 106 10.54 4.21 0.26
N ALA A 107 9.69 4.92 0.98
CA ALA A 107 8.85 4.35 2.02
C ALA A 107 7.76 3.41 1.44
N MET A 108 7.12 3.79 0.35
CA MET A 108 6.00 3.04 -0.23
C MET A 108 6.36 1.59 -0.57
N PRO A 109 7.39 1.28 -1.36
CA PRO A 109 7.70 -0.10 -1.69
C PRO A 109 8.09 -0.94 -0.47
N ALA A 110 8.81 -0.37 0.48
CA ALA A 110 9.23 -1.07 1.70
C ALA A 110 8.04 -1.50 2.56
N LEU A 111 7.09 -0.61 2.79
CA LEU A 111 5.91 -0.92 3.60
C LEU A 111 4.90 -1.82 2.85
N PHE A 112 4.78 -1.71 1.53
CA PHE A 112 4.03 -2.67 0.74
C PHE A 112 4.62 -4.07 0.80
N GLU A 113 5.94 -4.23 0.69
CA GLU A 113 6.59 -5.53 0.82
C GLU A 113 6.45 -6.11 2.23
N ALA A 114 6.64 -5.29 3.27
CA ALA A 114 6.42 -5.71 4.63
C ALA A 114 5.00 -6.27 4.83
N TYR A 115 3.98 -5.60 4.30
CA TYR A 115 2.59 -6.03 4.43
C TYR A 115 2.26 -7.27 3.58
N TRP A 116 2.53 -7.23 2.27
CA TRP A 116 2.04 -8.23 1.31
C TRP A 116 2.99 -9.40 1.05
N ARG A 117 4.26 -9.26 1.35
CA ARG A 117 5.23 -10.35 1.18
C ARG A 117 5.58 -11.00 2.52
N GLU A 118 5.82 -10.19 3.54
CA GLU A 118 6.24 -10.66 4.87
C GLU A 118 5.07 -10.90 5.82
N GLY A 119 3.90 -10.32 5.55
CA GLY A 119 2.71 -10.42 6.41
C GLY A 119 2.82 -9.58 7.68
N ALA A 120 3.64 -8.53 7.66
CA ALA A 120 3.87 -7.67 8.81
C ALA A 120 2.59 -6.94 9.25
N ASP A 121 2.48 -6.73 10.55
CA ASP A 121 1.45 -5.89 11.14
C ASP A 121 1.87 -4.42 11.08
N LEU A 122 1.25 -3.65 10.21
CA LEU A 122 1.54 -2.21 10.09
C LEU A 122 0.85 -1.34 11.16
N GLU A 123 0.17 -1.95 12.14
CA GLU A 123 -0.23 -1.30 13.39
C GLU A 123 0.90 -1.34 14.44
N ASP A 124 1.87 -2.24 14.27
CA ASP A 124 3.03 -2.40 15.15
C ASP A 124 4.14 -1.42 14.74
N GLU A 125 4.48 -0.51 15.65
CA GLU A 125 5.53 0.50 15.45
C GLU A 125 6.89 -0.13 15.14
N ALA A 126 7.23 -1.25 15.75
CA ALA A 126 8.51 -1.92 15.52
C ALA A 126 8.58 -2.49 14.09
N MET A 127 7.47 -2.99 13.56
CA MET A 127 7.40 -3.51 12.19
C MET A 127 7.50 -2.36 11.16
N VAL A 128 6.77 -1.26 11.38
CA VAL A 128 6.84 -0.07 10.51
C VAL A 128 8.25 0.52 10.52
N ARG A 129 8.83 0.71 11.72
CA ARG A 129 10.21 1.19 11.87
C ARG A 129 11.21 0.29 11.12
N ARG A 130 11.17 -1.02 11.35
CA ARG A 130 12.08 -1.97 10.70
C ARG A 130 12.01 -1.90 9.17
N ALA A 131 10.81 -1.81 8.62
CA ALA A 131 10.62 -1.70 7.17
C ALA A 131 11.23 -0.40 6.61
N LEU A 132 11.04 0.71 7.30
CA LEU A 132 11.60 2.02 6.90
C LEU A 132 13.12 2.05 7.06
N ASP A 133 13.66 1.53 8.17
CA ASP A 133 15.11 1.43 8.41
C ASP A 133 15.77 0.58 7.30
N GLY A 134 15.14 -0.54 6.91
CA GLY A 134 15.59 -1.40 5.81
C GLY A 134 15.62 -0.69 4.44
N ALA A 135 14.81 0.34 4.27
CA ALA A 135 14.83 1.21 3.09
C ALA A 135 15.84 2.37 3.21
N GLY A 136 16.61 2.43 4.29
CA GLY A 136 17.57 3.50 4.56
C GLY A 136 16.93 4.84 4.93
N LEU A 137 15.72 4.78 5.53
CA LEU A 137 15.02 5.93 6.11
C LEU A 137 15.16 5.91 7.62
N ASP A 138 14.97 7.05 8.29
CA ASP A 138 14.90 7.10 9.74
C ASP A 138 13.51 6.64 10.22
N GLY A 139 13.36 5.33 10.39
CA GLY A 139 12.08 4.73 10.81
C GLY A 139 11.68 5.12 12.22
N ALA A 140 12.64 5.34 13.12
CA ALA A 140 12.34 5.77 14.49
C ALA A 140 11.73 7.18 14.51
N GLU A 141 12.33 8.12 13.80
CA GLU A 141 11.81 9.48 13.68
C GLU A 141 10.47 9.51 12.94
N ALA A 142 10.33 8.73 11.87
CA ALA A 142 9.09 8.65 11.11
C ALA A 142 7.92 8.14 11.97
N VAL A 143 8.12 7.08 12.76
CA VAL A 143 7.10 6.54 13.67
C VAL A 143 6.79 7.52 14.79
N ARG A 144 7.80 8.15 15.39
CA ARG A 144 7.60 9.17 16.42
C ARG A 144 6.72 10.32 15.90
N ARG A 145 7.01 10.84 14.71
CA ARG A 145 6.23 11.92 14.08
C ARG A 145 4.83 11.48 13.66
N ALA A 146 4.66 10.23 13.28
CA ALA A 146 3.35 9.67 12.93
C ALA A 146 2.38 9.61 14.12
N GLY A 147 2.89 9.52 15.35
CA GLY A 147 2.12 9.52 16.59
C GLY A 147 1.75 10.92 17.11
N THR A 148 2.36 11.98 16.57
CA THR A 148 1.99 13.37 16.91
C THR A 148 0.90 13.85 15.95
N ASP A 149 -0.20 14.40 16.51
CA ASP A 149 -1.32 14.97 15.73
C ASP A 149 -0.90 16.21 14.92
#